data_793acf241e44d3564ad06d777457ac45
#
_entry.id   793acf241e44d3564ad06d777457ac45
#
_cell.length_a   1.000
_cell.length_b   1.000
_cell.length_c   1.000
_cell.angle_alpha   90.00
_cell.angle_beta   90.00
_cell.angle_gamma   90.00
#
_symmetry.space_group_name_H-M   'P 1'
#
loop_
_entity.id
_entity.type
_entity.pdbx_description
1 polymer ?
#
loop_
_entity_poly.entity_id
_entity_poly.type
_entity_poly.pdbx_seq_one_letter_code
_entity_poly.pdbx_strand_id
1 'polypeptide(L)'
;MIKYIYLEILLYFLLGTFSGVLAGLFGIGGGIIIIPTFFYVFSYLGFPQEILSHMVLGSSLGVIVFSSISSTFSHNTKGAVNWGLIKLVVPSIVIGSCLGSLTAGYLESNTLQGLVALFLVVASVQLIFEFPPPPQNPQTNLVGPVVAGGGIGWLSGVFGIGGGIFS
;
A
#
# COMPACT_ATOMS: atom_id res chain seq x y z
N MET A 1 23.89 9.26 -23.32
CA MET A 1 23.66 8.79 -21.94
C MET A 1 22.85 9.80 -21.10
N ILE A 2 23.31 11.04 -20.91
CA ILE A 2 22.63 12.06 -20.06
C ILE A 2 21.21 12.39 -20.55
N LYS A 3 20.93 12.46 -21.86
CA LYS A 3 19.61 12.77 -22.42
C LYS A 3 18.55 11.71 -22.10
N TYR A 4 18.92 10.43 -22.02
CA TYR A 4 18.01 9.35 -21.64
C TYR A 4 17.66 9.40 -20.14
N ILE A 5 18.62 9.77 -19.28
CA ILE A 5 18.38 9.91 -17.84
C ILE A 5 17.33 10.99 -17.56
N TYR A 6 17.41 12.15 -18.24
CA TYR A 6 16.40 13.20 -18.06
C TYR A 6 15.02 12.77 -18.55
N LEU A 7 14.95 12.00 -19.64
CA LEU A 7 13.69 11.48 -20.15
C LEU A 7 13.06 10.46 -19.18
N GLU A 8 13.89 9.59 -18.62
CA GLU A 8 13.43 8.61 -17.61
C GLU A 8 12.94 9.30 -16.33
N ILE A 9 13.66 10.28 -15.81
CA ILE A 9 13.25 11.07 -14.64
C ILE A 9 11.93 11.78 -14.92
N LEU A 10 11.76 12.38 -16.10
CA LEU A 10 10.52 13.04 -16.48
C LEU A 10 9.36 12.06 -16.57
N LEU A 11 9.57 10.87 -17.14
CA LEU A 11 8.56 9.82 -17.22
C LEU A 11 8.14 9.34 -15.83
N TYR A 12 9.10 9.08 -14.93
CA TYR A 12 8.79 8.68 -13.56
C TYR A 12 8.03 9.76 -12.79
N PHE A 13 8.40 11.03 -13.01
CA PHE A 13 7.70 12.16 -12.40
C PHE A 13 6.27 12.27 -12.90
N LEU A 14 6.02 12.14 -14.20
CA LEU A 14 4.68 12.17 -14.78
C LEU A 14 3.83 10.97 -14.32
N LEU A 15 4.38 9.77 -14.34
CA LEU A 15 3.69 8.56 -13.86
C LEU A 15 3.38 8.66 -12.37
N GLY A 16 4.32 9.13 -11.56
CA GLY A 16 4.13 9.33 -10.12
C GLY A 16 3.06 10.38 -9.81
N THR A 17 3.07 11.50 -10.51
CA THR A 17 2.06 12.55 -10.35
C THR A 17 0.67 12.05 -10.75
N PHE A 18 0.56 11.40 -11.91
CA PHE A 18 -0.70 10.84 -12.38
C PHE A 18 -1.26 9.77 -11.44
N SER A 19 -0.41 8.82 -11.02
CA SER A 19 -0.78 7.79 -10.05
C SER A 19 -1.17 8.40 -8.70
N GLY A 20 -0.45 9.42 -8.24
CA GLY A 20 -0.74 10.11 -6.98
C GLY A 20 -2.07 10.86 -6.99
N VAL A 21 -2.39 11.53 -8.09
CA VAL A 21 -3.69 12.22 -8.28
C VAL A 21 -4.83 11.21 -8.29
N LEU A 22 -4.72 10.12 -9.06
CA LEU A 22 -5.74 9.08 -9.09
C LEU A 22 -5.91 8.41 -7.72
N ALA A 23 -4.82 8.07 -7.06
CA ALA A 23 -4.84 7.47 -5.73
C ALA A 23 -5.51 8.40 -4.70
N GLY A 24 -5.25 9.70 -4.79
CA GLY A 24 -5.88 10.70 -3.93
C GLY A 24 -7.37 10.88 -4.20
N LEU A 25 -7.78 10.87 -5.48
CA LEU A 25 -9.19 10.98 -5.87
C LEU A 25 -10.03 9.77 -5.42
N PHE A 26 -9.47 8.57 -5.57
CA PHE A 26 -10.18 7.34 -5.17
C PHE A 26 -10.03 7.00 -3.68
N GLY A 27 -9.17 7.69 -2.94
CA GLY A 27 -8.93 7.42 -1.51
C GLY A 27 -8.26 6.06 -1.21
N ILE A 28 -7.68 5.40 -2.22
CA ILE A 28 -7.24 3.99 -2.17
C ILE A 28 -5.79 3.85 -1.64
N GLY A 29 -5.13 4.95 -1.28
CA GLY A 29 -3.77 4.90 -0.72
C GLY A 29 -2.65 4.59 -1.72
N GLY A 30 -2.91 4.65 -3.03
CA GLY A 30 -1.89 4.60 -4.09
C GLY A 30 -1.36 3.22 -4.46
N GLY A 31 -1.28 2.27 -3.55
CA GLY A 31 -0.67 0.95 -3.77
C GLY A 31 -1.27 0.18 -4.94
N ILE A 32 -2.58 0.22 -5.11
CA ILE A 32 -3.29 -0.48 -6.21
C ILE A 32 -2.81 -0.02 -7.60
N ILE A 33 -2.48 1.25 -7.75
CA ILE A 33 -2.04 1.81 -9.04
C ILE A 33 -0.52 1.70 -9.20
N ILE A 34 0.22 1.93 -8.10
CA ILE A 34 1.68 1.95 -8.11
C ILE A 34 2.25 0.55 -8.38
N ILE A 35 1.68 -0.50 -7.78
CA ILE A 35 2.21 -1.86 -7.91
C ILE A 35 2.17 -2.37 -9.35
N PRO A 36 1.03 -2.36 -10.08
CA PRO A 36 1.01 -2.75 -11.49
C PRO A 36 1.93 -1.89 -12.36
N THR A 37 2.02 -0.59 -12.06
CA THR A 37 2.92 0.33 -12.78
C THR A 37 4.37 -0.08 -12.59
N PHE A 38 4.80 -0.40 -11.36
CA PHE A 38 6.17 -0.86 -11.10
C PHE A 38 6.44 -2.23 -11.70
N PHE A 39 5.49 -3.17 -11.68
CA PHE A 39 5.64 -4.44 -12.38
C PHE A 39 5.92 -4.24 -13.87
N TYR A 40 5.15 -3.36 -14.52
CA TYR A 40 5.34 -3.05 -15.93
C TYR A 40 6.70 -2.40 -16.20
N VAL A 41 7.05 -1.36 -15.42
CA VAL A 41 8.29 -0.60 -15.61
C VAL A 41 9.52 -1.47 -15.34
N PHE A 42 9.57 -2.22 -14.24
CA PHE A 42 10.73 -3.04 -13.90
C PHE A 42 10.88 -4.24 -14.83
N SER A 43 9.78 -4.81 -15.31
CA SER A 43 9.81 -5.84 -16.36
C SER A 43 10.36 -5.27 -17.66
N TYR A 44 9.95 -4.05 -18.05
CA TYR A 44 10.46 -3.38 -19.24
C TYR A 44 11.95 -3.03 -19.13
N LEU A 45 12.43 -2.67 -17.96
CA LEU A 45 13.85 -2.42 -17.66
C LEU A 45 14.69 -3.70 -17.59
N GLY A 46 14.08 -4.88 -17.73
CA GLY A 46 14.78 -6.16 -17.77
C GLY A 46 15.25 -6.68 -16.40
N PHE A 47 14.61 -6.29 -15.32
CA PHE A 47 14.91 -6.86 -14.01
C PHE A 47 14.63 -8.38 -14.00
N PRO A 48 15.50 -9.19 -13.33
CA PRO A 48 15.30 -10.63 -13.24
C PRO A 48 13.96 -10.98 -12.58
N GLN A 49 13.23 -11.92 -13.17
CA GLN A 49 11.91 -12.35 -12.67
C GLN A 49 11.95 -12.88 -11.23
N GLU A 50 13.09 -13.47 -10.85
CA GLU A 50 13.30 -14.03 -9.50
C GLU A 50 13.17 -13.00 -8.37
N ILE A 51 13.55 -11.75 -8.63
CA ILE A 51 13.54 -10.67 -7.63
C ILE A 51 12.51 -9.57 -7.94
N LEU A 52 11.84 -9.66 -9.10
CA LEU A 52 10.97 -8.60 -9.62
C LEU A 52 9.88 -8.22 -8.62
N SER A 53 9.17 -9.19 -8.05
CA SER A 53 8.10 -8.94 -7.09
C SER A 53 8.61 -8.25 -5.82
N HIS A 54 9.74 -8.70 -5.29
CA HIS A 54 10.35 -8.10 -4.10
C HIS A 54 10.78 -6.66 -4.34
N MET A 55 11.35 -6.36 -5.52
CA MET A 55 11.73 -5.01 -5.92
C MET A 55 10.51 -4.09 -6.05
N VAL A 56 9.43 -4.58 -6.68
CA VAL A 56 8.16 -3.84 -6.82
C VAL A 56 7.56 -3.52 -5.47
N LEU A 57 7.42 -4.54 -4.60
CA LEU A 57 6.80 -4.36 -3.29
C LEU A 57 7.64 -3.46 -2.38
N GLY A 58 8.96 -3.64 -2.36
CA GLY A 58 9.85 -2.78 -1.59
C GLY A 58 9.81 -1.33 -2.04
N SER A 59 9.79 -1.09 -3.35
CA SER A 59 9.69 0.27 -3.91
C SER A 59 8.32 0.91 -3.62
N SER A 60 7.23 0.13 -3.70
CA SER A 60 5.88 0.64 -3.37
C SER A 60 5.77 1.02 -1.90
N LEU A 61 6.32 0.22 -0.98
CA LEU A 61 6.38 0.55 0.45
C LEU A 61 7.14 1.85 0.70
N GLY A 62 8.26 2.07 0.00
CA GLY A 62 9.00 3.33 0.05
C GLY A 62 8.13 4.54 -0.32
N VAL A 63 7.40 4.46 -1.43
CA VAL A 63 6.48 5.53 -1.85
C VAL A 63 5.37 5.75 -0.82
N ILE A 64 4.83 4.67 -0.25
CA ILE A 64 3.76 4.73 0.76
C ILE A 64 4.22 5.46 2.03
N VAL A 65 5.46 5.29 2.47
CA VAL A 65 6.00 6.02 3.63
C VAL A 65 5.91 7.53 3.40
N PHE A 66 6.36 8.03 2.25
CA PHE A 66 6.30 9.46 1.95
C PHE A 66 4.86 9.96 1.77
N SER A 67 4.01 9.20 1.08
CA SER A 67 2.61 9.58 0.88
C SER A 67 1.81 9.58 2.18
N SER A 68 2.06 8.64 3.09
CA SER A 68 1.39 8.57 4.39
C SER A 68 1.76 9.73 5.31
N ILE A 69 3.01 10.19 5.29
CA ILE A 69 3.44 11.39 6.01
C ILE A 69 2.65 12.61 5.51
N SER A 70 2.61 12.82 4.19
CA SER A 70 1.88 13.93 3.57
C SER A 70 0.38 13.88 3.89
N SER A 71 -0.23 12.70 3.80
CA SER A 71 -1.64 12.47 4.13
C SER A 71 -1.94 12.78 5.59
N THR A 72 -1.09 12.31 6.52
CA THR A 72 -1.24 12.56 7.95
C THR A 72 -1.21 14.05 8.26
N PHE A 73 -0.29 14.81 7.67
CA PHE A 73 -0.26 16.27 7.81
C PHE A 73 -1.56 16.91 7.31
N SER A 74 -2.05 16.53 6.14
CA SER A 74 -3.27 17.08 5.56
C SER A 74 -4.52 16.79 6.40
N HIS A 75 -4.65 15.57 6.94
CA HIS A 75 -5.76 15.21 7.81
C HIS A 75 -5.66 15.83 9.20
N ASN A 76 -4.45 16.01 9.73
CA ASN A 76 -4.23 16.65 11.02
C ASN A 76 -4.64 18.13 11.00
N THR A 77 -4.38 18.87 9.92
CA THR A 77 -4.80 20.27 9.76
C THR A 77 -6.32 20.43 9.73
N LYS A 78 -7.06 19.38 9.35
CA LYS A 78 -8.52 19.33 9.33
C LYS A 78 -9.12 18.86 10.66
N GLY A 79 -8.31 18.58 11.69
CA GLY A 79 -8.75 18.09 12.98
C GLY A 79 -9.34 16.66 12.95
N ALA A 80 -9.16 15.92 11.85
CA ALA A 80 -9.75 14.59 11.66
C ALA A 80 -8.92 13.45 12.29
N VAL A 81 -7.77 13.78 12.89
CA VAL A 81 -6.83 12.78 13.43
C VAL A 81 -7.12 12.51 14.91
N ASN A 82 -7.55 11.29 15.23
CA ASN A 82 -7.68 10.84 16.62
C ASN A 82 -6.37 10.23 17.11
N TRP A 83 -5.51 11.04 17.73
CA TRP A 83 -4.20 10.62 18.24
C TRP A 83 -4.26 9.53 19.31
N GLY A 84 -5.38 9.40 20.02
CA GLY A 84 -5.58 8.34 21.00
C GLY A 84 -5.67 6.96 20.35
N LEU A 85 -6.48 6.84 19.30
CA LEU A 85 -6.60 5.61 18.50
C LEU A 85 -5.31 5.29 17.76
N ILE A 86 -4.64 6.28 17.19
CA ILE A 86 -3.39 6.10 16.46
C ILE A 86 -2.32 5.48 17.35
N LYS A 87 -2.12 6.01 18.56
CA LYS A 87 -1.14 5.47 19.50
C LYS A 87 -1.40 4.02 19.89
N LEU A 88 -2.66 3.58 19.85
CA LEU A 88 -3.06 2.22 20.18
C LEU A 88 -2.86 1.26 18.99
N VAL A 89 -3.22 1.70 17.78
CA VAL A 89 -3.29 0.83 16.59
C VAL A 89 -1.96 0.80 15.83
N VAL A 90 -1.20 1.90 15.79
CA VAL A 90 0.06 1.98 15.04
C VAL A 90 1.09 0.92 15.45
N PRO A 91 1.32 0.64 16.75
CA PRO A 91 2.26 -0.42 17.13
C PRO A 91 1.89 -1.79 16.56
N SER A 92 0.60 -2.13 16.56
CA SER A 92 0.12 -3.41 16.01
C SER A 92 0.25 -3.48 14.48
N ILE A 93 0.00 -2.35 13.78
CA ILE A 93 0.23 -2.25 12.33
C ILE A 93 1.71 -2.43 12.01
N VAL A 94 2.62 -1.78 12.76
CA VAL A 94 4.07 -1.89 12.55
C VAL A 94 4.54 -3.32 12.77
N ILE A 95 4.13 -3.96 13.85
CA ILE A 95 4.48 -5.37 14.11
C ILE A 95 3.91 -6.26 13.00
N GLY A 96 2.64 -6.07 12.64
CA GLY A 96 1.99 -6.80 11.57
C GLY A 96 2.74 -6.64 10.23
N SER A 97 3.10 -5.41 9.84
CA SER A 97 3.80 -5.16 8.58
C SER A 97 5.23 -5.72 8.57
N CYS A 98 5.94 -5.71 9.69
CA CYS A 98 7.23 -6.38 9.81
C CYS A 98 7.09 -7.90 9.61
N LEU A 99 6.11 -8.53 10.24
CA LEU A 99 5.83 -9.96 10.05
C LEU A 99 5.36 -10.26 8.61
N GLY A 100 4.56 -9.38 8.01
CA GLY A 100 4.12 -9.49 6.63
C GLY A 100 5.27 -9.42 5.64
N SER A 101 6.17 -8.46 5.79
CA SER A 101 7.34 -8.33 4.92
C SER A 101 8.33 -9.49 5.09
N LEU A 102 8.49 -10.03 6.30
CA LEU A 102 9.26 -11.26 6.51
C LEU A 102 8.64 -12.45 5.78
N THR A 103 7.32 -12.64 5.89
CA THR A 103 6.62 -13.73 5.16
C THR A 103 6.75 -13.57 3.65
N ALA A 104 6.65 -12.34 3.12
CA ALA A 104 6.88 -12.06 1.71
C ALA A 104 8.30 -12.42 1.26
N GLY A 105 9.30 -12.19 2.11
CA GLY A 105 10.70 -12.52 1.84
C GLY A 105 10.99 -14.02 1.68
N TYR A 106 10.17 -14.89 2.25
CA TYR A 106 10.27 -16.35 2.09
C TYR A 106 9.52 -16.90 0.87
N LEU A 107 8.67 -16.10 0.24
CA LEU A 107 7.88 -16.50 -0.92
C LEU A 107 8.68 -16.29 -2.22
N GLU A 108 8.55 -17.23 -3.14
CA GLU A 108 9.09 -17.07 -4.49
C GLU A 108 8.37 -15.92 -5.22
N SER A 109 9.13 -15.18 -6.04
CA SER A 109 8.64 -14.00 -6.77
C SER A 109 7.37 -14.29 -7.60
N ASN A 110 7.30 -15.46 -8.26
CA ASN A 110 6.13 -15.86 -9.05
C ASN A 110 4.88 -16.08 -8.18
N THR A 111 5.05 -16.75 -7.04
CA THR A 111 3.96 -16.97 -6.08
C THR A 111 3.47 -15.65 -5.50
N LEU A 112 4.40 -14.77 -5.14
CA LEU A 112 4.09 -13.45 -4.61
C LEU A 112 3.35 -12.58 -5.64
N GLN A 113 3.78 -12.61 -6.90
CA GLN A 113 3.09 -11.93 -8.01
C GLN A 113 1.66 -12.43 -8.18
N GLY A 114 1.43 -13.75 -8.13
CA GLY A 114 0.09 -14.35 -8.20
C GLY A 114 -0.81 -13.92 -7.05
N LEU A 115 -0.28 -13.90 -5.82
CA LEU A 115 -1.01 -13.45 -4.64
C LEU A 115 -1.37 -11.96 -4.73
N VAL A 116 -0.44 -11.12 -5.18
CA VAL A 116 -0.69 -9.69 -5.40
C VAL A 116 -1.76 -9.48 -6.47
N ALA A 117 -1.71 -10.21 -7.58
CA ALA A 117 -2.72 -10.14 -8.64
C ALA A 117 -4.11 -10.53 -8.12
N LEU A 118 -4.21 -11.64 -7.38
CA LEU A 118 -5.45 -12.07 -6.75
C LEU A 118 -6.00 -11.00 -5.80
N PHE A 119 -5.14 -10.45 -4.95
CA PHE A 119 -5.52 -9.39 -4.03
C PHE A 119 -6.06 -8.15 -4.77
N LEU A 120 -5.41 -7.73 -5.86
CA LEU A 120 -5.85 -6.58 -6.67
C LEU A 120 -7.22 -6.83 -7.33
N VAL A 121 -7.50 -8.07 -7.76
CA VAL A 121 -8.82 -8.46 -8.28
C VAL A 121 -9.88 -8.34 -7.18
N VAL A 122 -9.62 -8.90 -6.00
CA VAL A 122 -10.55 -8.83 -4.86
C VAL A 122 -10.80 -7.37 -4.45
N ALA A 123 -9.74 -6.57 -4.33
CA ALA A 123 -9.86 -5.15 -4.01
C ALA A 123 -10.66 -4.37 -5.07
N SER A 124 -10.45 -4.68 -6.35
CA SER A 124 -11.23 -4.06 -7.45
C SER A 124 -12.70 -4.42 -7.39
N VAL A 125 -13.03 -5.67 -7.10
CA VAL A 125 -14.42 -6.12 -6.91
C VAL A 125 -15.05 -5.40 -5.71
N GLN A 126 -14.33 -5.30 -4.59
CA GLN A 126 -14.81 -4.61 -3.39
C GLN A 126 -15.11 -3.13 -3.67
N LEU A 127 -14.27 -2.46 -4.46
CA LEU A 127 -14.48 -1.06 -4.86
C LEU A 127 -15.70 -0.87 -5.77
N ILE A 128 -15.95 -1.81 -6.68
CA ILE A 128 -17.11 -1.74 -7.61
C ILE A 128 -18.44 -1.95 -6.86
N PHE A 129 -18.46 -2.87 -5.90
CA PHE A 129 -19.70 -3.23 -5.20
C PHE A 129 -19.99 -2.40 -3.95
N GLU A 130 -19.12 -1.44 -3.59
CA GLU A 130 -19.30 -0.53 -2.44
C GLU A 130 -19.90 -1.24 -1.21
N PHE A 131 -19.29 -2.34 -0.75
CA PHE A 131 -19.80 -3.03 0.44
C PHE A 131 -19.73 -2.07 1.63
N PRO A 132 -20.89 -1.69 2.22
CA PRO A 132 -20.88 -0.81 3.37
C PRO A 132 -20.12 -1.48 4.51
N PRO A 133 -19.23 -0.74 5.20
CA PRO A 133 -18.55 -1.29 6.36
C PRO A 133 -19.61 -1.73 7.40
N PRO A 134 -19.40 -2.85 8.10
CA PRO A 134 -20.31 -3.29 9.14
C PRO A 134 -20.50 -2.17 10.17
N PRO A 135 -21.72 -1.98 10.70
CA PRO A 135 -22.00 -0.95 11.67
C PRO A 135 -21.04 -1.09 12.85
N GLN A 136 -20.21 -0.06 13.04
CA GLN A 136 -19.29 -0.03 14.17
C GLN A 136 -20.09 0.12 15.45
N ASN A 137 -20.27 -0.96 16.19
CA ASN A 137 -20.78 -0.88 17.54
C ASN A 137 -19.73 -0.16 18.39
N PRO A 138 -20.07 0.95 19.04
CA PRO A 138 -19.12 1.72 19.84
C PRO A 138 -18.74 1.02 21.15
N GLN A 139 -18.88 -0.29 21.22
CA GLN A 139 -18.45 -1.07 22.37
C GLN A 139 -16.94 -1.22 22.38
N THR A 140 -16.37 -0.43 23.17
CA THR A 140 -15.07 -0.22 23.82
C THR A 140 -14.17 -1.45 24.06
N ASN A 141 -14.12 -2.42 23.22
CA ASN A 141 -13.07 -3.45 23.26
C ASN A 141 -11.87 -2.96 22.48
N LEU A 142 -10.87 -2.43 23.20
CA LEU A 142 -9.56 -2.01 22.66
C LEU A 142 -8.84 -3.13 21.90
N VAL A 143 -9.21 -4.39 22.16
CA VAL A 143 -8.62 -5.57 21.51
C VAL A 143 -9.01 -5.66 20.03
N GLY A 144 -10.24 -5.32 19.67
CA GLY A 144 -10.72 -5.39 18.28
C GLY A 144 -9.86 -4.54 17.30
N PRO A 145 -9.69 -3.23 17.54
CA PRO A 145 -8.86 -2.37 16.70
C PRO A 145 -7.39 -2.80 16.64
N VAL A 146 -6.83 -3.33 17.72
CA VAL A 146 -5.42 -3.79 17.77
C VAL A 146 -5.25 -5.06 16.91
N VAL A 147 -6.15 -6.04 17.03
CA VAL A 147 -6.09 -7.27 16.23
C VAL A 147 -6.34 -6.96 14.75
N ALA A 148 -7.34 -6.13 14.45
CA ALA A 148 -7.61 -5.67 13.09
C ALA A 148 -6.40 -4.92 12.51
N GLY A 149 -5.80 -4.00 13.27
CA GLY A 149 -4.60 -3.26 12.88
C GLY A 149 -3.41 -4.19 12.59
N GLY A 150 -3.19 -5.21 13.40
CA GLY A 150 -2.16 -6.23 13.18
C GLY A 150 -2.40 -7.03 11.90
N GLY A 151 -3.63 -7.46 11.65
CA GLY A 151 -4.01 -8.17 10.42
C GLY A 151 -3.87 -7.30 9.16
N ILE A 152 -4.35 -6.07 9.22
CA ILE A 152 -4.20 -5.07 8.14
C ILE A 152 -2.72 -4.78 7.89
N GLY A 153 -1.92 -4.61 8.96
CA GLY A 153 -0.49 -4.42 8.87
C GLY A 153 0.21 -5.59 8.19
N TRP A 154 -0.13 -6.82 8.56
CA TRP A 154 0.45 -8.02 7.94
C TRP A 154 0.13 -8.11 6.45
N LEU A 155 -1.13 -7.94 6.06
CA LEU A 155 -1.53 -7.89 4.65
C LEU A 155 -0.82 -6.76 3.91
N SER A 156 -0.75 -5.58 4.51
CA SER A 156 -0.04 -4.43 3.94
C SER A 156 1.45 -4.71 3.72
N GLY A 157 2.10 -5.41 4.66
CA GLY A 157 3.50 -5.82 4.55
C GLY A 157 3.74 -6.87 3.49
N VAL A 158 2.83 -7.86 3.34
CA VAL A 158 2.94 -8.91 2.31
C VAL A 158 2.74 -8.34 0.90
N PHE A 159 1.72 -7.50 0.71
CA PHE A 159 1.32 -7.01 -0.61
C PHE A 159 1.93 -5.67 -1.00
N GLY A 160 2.65 -5.00 -0.10
CA GLY A 160 3.22 -3.68 -0.39
C GLY A 160 2.18 -2.58 -0.62
N ILE A 161 0.96 -2.78 -0.11
CA ILE A 161 -0.19 -1.88 -0.30
C ILE A 161 -0.44 -1.19 1.03
N GLY A 162 -0.17 0.08 1.16
CA GLY A 162 -0.49 0.83 2.39
C GLY A 162 -1.95 0.61 2.79
N GLY A 163 -2.22 0.46 4.09
CA GLY A 163 -3.52 0.06 4.65
C GLY A 163 -4.77 0.89 4.26
N GLY A 164 -4.66 1.80 3.28
CA GLY A 164 -5.74 2.70 2.84
C GLY A 164 -6.97 2.01 2.22
N ILE A 165 -6.86 0.73 1.84
CA ILE A 165 -8.01 -0.04 1.30
C ILE A 165 -8.92 -0.56 2.41
N PHE A 166 -8.41 -0.64 3.62
CA PHE A 166 -9.11 -1.25 4.76
C PHE A 166 -9.73 -0.21 5.72
N SER A 167 -9.64 1.09 5.40
CA SER A 167 -10.12 2.19 6.24
C SER A 167 -11.55 2.63 5.95
#